data_6c753ee35c517ecff5f8a1f9809d6dbe
#
_entry.id   6c753ee35c517ecff5f8a1f9809d6dbe
#
_cell.length_a   1.000
_cell.length_b   1.000
_cell.length_c   1.000
_cell.angle_alpha   90.00
_cell.angle_beta   90.00
_cell.angle_gamma   90.00
#
_symmetry.space_group_name_H-M   'P 1'
#
loop_
_entity.id
_entity.type
_entity.pdbx_description
1 polymer ?
#
loop_
_entity_poly.entity_id
_entity_poly.type
_entity_poly.pdbx_seq_one_letter_code
_entity_poly.pdbx_strand_id
1 'polypeptide(L)'
;XASGINVRSIWLQVTSPINWSNNVQTNVNLIQSFVSRANSNGVSAGIYTNWYDWQQITGSYNGFSGLRLWYWNALGQGPNAEAPATFDDFRTFAGWVKPAVKQFAVNEALCGLTLNRDVFPQGTKSAAAEDNIDKKLTVGGFI
;
A
#
# COMPACT_ATOMS: atom_id res chain seq x y z
N UNK A 1 -6.80 18.70 8.24
CA UNK A 1 -6.92 18.92 8.66
C UNK A 1 -7.68 19.66 9.28
N ALA A 2 -8.28 20.31 8.55
CA ALA A 2 -9.22 21.30 9.08
C ALA A 2 -10.32 20.65 9.92
N SER A 3 -10.58 19.38 9.65
CA SER A 3 -11.64 18.66 10.37
C SER A 3 -11.15 18.05 11.69
N GLY A 4 -9.89 18.26 12.03
CA GLY A 4 -9.34 17.66 13.24
C GLY A 4 -8.78 16.26 13.02
N ILE A 5 -8.77 15.78 11.79
CA ILE A 5 -8.19 14.49 11.46
C ILE A 5 -6.74 14.71 11.03
N ASN A 6 -5.82 13.96 11.65
CA ASN A 6 -4.41 14.07 11.33
C ASN A 6 -4.01 12.88 10.47
N VAL A 7 -3.73 13.13 9.19
CA VAL A 7 -3.32 12.09 8.25
C VAL A 7 -1.80 12.11 8.14
N ARG A 8 -1.18 11.00 8.51
CA ARG A 8 0.29 10.89 8.48
C ARG A 8 0.80 10.18 7.25
N SER A 9 0.02 9.26 6.72
CA SER A 9 0.43 8.56 5.52
C SER A 9 -0.77 8.19 4.67
N ILE A 10 -0.54 8.05 3.39
CA ILE A 10 -1.56 7.59 2.45
C ILE A 10 -0.92 6.57 1.53
N TRP A 11 -1.77 5.71 0.98
CA TRP A 11 -1.32 4.68 0.06
C TRP A 11 -1.99 4.91 -1.29
N LEU A 12 -1.19 5.02 -2.33
CA LEU A 12 -1.73 5.11 -3.68
C LEU A 12 -1.89 3.69 -4.22
N GLN A 13 -3.11 3.35 -4.59
CA GLN A 13 -3.39 2.02 -5.14
C GLN A 13 -3.07 2.02 -6.63
N VAL A 14 -2.07 1.23 -7.01
CA VAL A 14 -1.64 1.11 -8.40
C VAL A 14 -1.91 -0.32 -8.83
N THR A 15 -3.17 -0.58 -9.17
CA THR A 15 -3.66 -1.90 -9.55
C THR A 15 -4.65 -1.75 -10.69
N SER A 16 -5.10 -2.88 -11.23
CA SER A 16 -6.11 -2.89 -12.30
C SER A 16 -5.65 -2.12 -13.53
N PRO A 17 -4.69 -2.66 -14.27
CA PRO A 17 -4.11 -1.94 -15.41
C PRO A 17 -5.12 -1.42 -16.43
N ILE A 18 -6.27 -2.06 -16.54
CA ILE A 18 -7.29 -1.63 -17.49
C ILE A 18 -7.80 -0.22 -17.21
N ASN A 19 -7.64 0.26 -15.99
CA ASN A 19 -8.10 1.58 -15.60
C ASN A 19 -7.03 2.67 -15.77
N TRP A 20 -5.85 2.32 -16.30
CA TRP A 20 -4.75 3.24 -16.46
C TRP A 20 -4.50 3.52 -17.94
N SER A 21 -3.74 4.57 -18.22
CA SER A 21 -3.39 4.90 -19.59
C SER A 21 -2.54 3.79 -20.22
N ASN A 22 -2.65 3.61 -21.52
CA ASN A 22 -1.74 2.72 -22.24
C ASN A 22 -0.33 3.31 -22.32
N ASN A 23 -0.17 4.59 -22.02
CA ASN A 23 1.13 5.25 -22.05
C ASN A 23 1.74 5.20 -20.67
N VAL A 24 2.76 4.36 -20.50
CA VAL A 24 3.38 4.16 -19.19
C VAL A 24 3.99 5.44 -18.62
N GLN A 25 4.52 6.32 -19.48
CA GLN A 25 5.11 7.56 -19.00
C GLN A 25 4.04 8.46 -18.38
N THR A 26 2.86 8.49 -18.96
CA THR A 26 1.74 9.24 -18.41
C THR A 26 1.40 8.73 -17.01
N ASN A 27 1.39 7.41 -16.84
CA ASN A 27 1.09 6.81 -15.55
C ASN A 27 2.17 7.12 -14.51
N VAL A 28 3.45 7.03 -14.91
CA VAL A 28 4.55 7.36 -14.00
C VAL A 28 4.46 8.82 -13.57
N ASN A 29 4.15 9.72 -14.51
CA ASN A 29 4.02 11.14 -14.20
C ASN A 29 2.88 11.39 -13.21
N LEU A 30 1.77 10.70 -13.38
CA LEU A 30 0.64 10.83 -12.46
C LEU A 30 1.01 10.38 -11.05
N ILE A 31 1.68 9.22 -10.95
CA ILE A 31 2.12 8.72 -9.64
C ILE A 31 3.11 9.70 -9.00
N GLN A 32 4.03 10.24 -9.80
CA GLN A 32 5.01 11.18 -9.31
C GLN A 32 4.35 12.45 -8.79
N SER A 33 3.33 12.95 -9.50
CA SER A 33 2.58 14.13 -9.06
C SER A 33 1.88 13.86 -7.73
N PHE A 34 1.29 12.67 -7.60
CA PHE A 34 0.61 12.29 -6.35
C PHE A 34 1.61 12.28 -5.18
N VAL A 35 2.77 11.64 -5.38
CA VAL A 35 3.78 11.53 -4.34
C VAL A 35 4.30 12.91 -3.94
N SER A 36 4.59 13.76 -4.94
CA SER A 36 5.09 15.10 -4.68
C SER A 36 4.08 15.93 -3.90
N ARG A 37 2.82 15.82 -4.28
CA ARG A 37 1.77 16.58 -3.60
C ARG A 37 1.59 16.11 -2.15
N ALA A 38 1.65 14.80 -1.92
CA ALA A 38 1.56 14.29 -0.56
C ALA A 38 2.72 14.84 0.27
N ASN A 39 3.94 14.75 -0.27
CA ASN A 39 5.12 15.19 0.46
C ASN A 39 5.07 16.69 0.76
N SER A 40 4.59 17.50 -0.18
CA SER A 40 4.51 18.95 0.06
C SER A 40 3.46 19.31 1.12
N ASN A 41 2.56 18.38 1.40
CA ASN A 41 1.59 18.56 2.48
C ASN A 41 2.01 17.83 3.77
N GLY A 42 3.24 17.37 3.84
CA GLY A 42 3.75 16.70 5.05
C GLY A 42 3.20 15.31 5.26
N VAL A 43 2.69 14.68 4.20
CA VAL A 43 2.09 13.35 4.29
C VAL A 43 2.99 12.35 3.59
N SER A 44 3.29 11.26 4.26
CA SER A 44 4.12 10.20 3.69
C SER A 44 3.29 9.37 2.70
N ALA A 45 3.79 9.18 1.49
CA ALA A 45 3.10 8.39 0.48
C ALA A 45 3.72 7.00 0.37
N GLY A 46 2.88 5.99 0.23
CA GLY A 46 3.31 4.64 -0.07
C GLY A 46 2.56 4.12 -1.29
N ILE A 47 2.99 2.99 -1.81
CA ILE A 47 2.41 2.38 -3.01
C ILE A 47 1.81 1.04 -2.63
N TYR A 48 0.56 0.81 -3.05
CA TYR A 48 -0.10 -0.48 -2.92
C TYR A 48 -0.19 -1.08 -4.32
N THR A 49 0.49 -2.20 -4.56
CA THR A 49 0.53 -2.80 -5.89
C THR A 49 1.02 -4.25 -5.80
N ASN A 50 1.22 -4.88 -6.96
CA ASN A 50 1.94 -6.14 -7.06
C ASN A 50 2.86 -6.07 -8.29
N TRP A 51 3.70 -7.09 -8.45
CA TRP A 51 4.67 -7.11 -9.53
C TRP A 51 4.03 -6.96 -10.91
N TYR A 52 2.96 -7.72 -11.16
CA TYR A 52 2.33 -7.73 -12.48
C TYR A 52 1.69 -6.38 -12.80
N ASP A 53 0.89 -5.87 -11.88
CA ASP A 53 0.20 -4.60 -12.10
C ASP A 53 1.21 -3.48 -12.28
N TRP A 54 2.27 -3.46 -11.47
CA TRP A 54 3.29 -2.42 -11.59
C TRP A 54 3.97 -2.47 -12.95
N GLN A 55 4.27 -3.68 -13.44
CA GLN A 55 4.89 -3.83 -14.75
C GLN A 55 3.97 -3.31 -15.85
N GLN A 56 2.69 -3.68 -15.79
CA GLN A 56 1.74 -3.29 -16.82
C GLN A 56 1.48 -1.79 -16.82
N ILE A 57 1.42 -1.17 -15.65
CA ILE A 57 1.02 0.23 -15.52
C ILE A 57 2.21 1.17 -15.74
N THR A 58 3.39 0.80 -15.24
CA THR A 58 4.53 1.71 -15.23
C THR A 58 5.73 1.24 -16.05
N GLY A 59 5.65 0.06 -16.69
CA GLY A 59 6.80 -0.50 -17.39
C GLY A 59 7.93 -0.87 -16.44
N SER A 60 7.59 -1.25 -15.22
CA SER A 60 8.56 -1.62 -14.18
C SER A 60 9.44 -0.45 -13.73
N TYR A 61 8.88 0.76 -13.78
CA TYR A 61 9.63 1.94 -13.35
C TYR A 61 10.16 1.75 -11.93
N ASN A 62 11.44 2.07 -11.73
CA ASN A 62 12.11 1.81 -10.46
C ASN A 62 12.44 3.07 -9.65
N GLY A 63 11.91 4.21 -10.01
CA GLY A 63 12.20 5.46 -9.33
C GLY A 63 11.46 5.69 -8.03
N PHE A 64 10.60 4.75 -7.62
CA PHE A 64 9.84 4.88 -6.37
C PHE A 64 10.28 3.87 -5.31
N SER A 65 11.47 3.27 -5.46
CA SER A 65 11.92 2.23 -4.54
C SER A 65 12.16 2.75 -3.12
N GLY A 66 12.26 4.06 -2.94
CA GLY A 66 12.38 4.65 -1.61
C GLY A 66 11.06 4.78 -0.87
N LEU A 67 9.95 4.56 -1.53
CA LEU A 67 8.64 4.61 -0.88
C LEU A 67 8.31 3.27 -0.26
N ARG A 68 7.42 3.28 0.73
CA ARG A 68 6.96 2.03 1.32
C ARG A 68 6.10 1.27 0.34
N LEU A 69 6.23 -0.05 0.34
CA LEU A 69 5.45 -0.94 -0.54
C LEU A 69 4.50 -1.78 0.30
N TRP A 70 3.23 -1.75 -0.09
CA TRP A 70 2.20 -2.65 0.42
C TRP A 70 1.84 -3.53 -0.77
N TYR A 71 2.32 -4.79 -0.77
CA TYR A 71 2.03 -5.64 -1.92
C TYR A 71 0.92 -6.62 -1.56
N TRP A 72 0.24 -7.10 -2.59
CA TRP A 72 -0.77 -8.10 -2.35
C TRP A 72 -0.39 -9.40 -3.06
N ASN A 73 -0.70 -10.51 -2.42
CA ASN A 73 -0.52 -11.83 -2.98
C ASN A 73 -1.51 -12.75 -2.27
N ALA A 74 -2.64 -13.00 -2.93
CA ALA A 74 -3.64 -13.94 -2.43
C ALA A 74 -3.90 -14.95 -3.53
N LEU A 75 -4.26 -16.16 -3.14
CA LEU A 75 -4.44 -17.25 -4.09
C LEU A 75 -5.83 -17.24 -4.71
N GLY A 76 -6.69 -16.33 -4.27
CA GLY A 76 -8.06 -16.20 -4.72
C GLY A 76 -8.84 -15.33 -3.76
N GLN A 77 -10.10 -15.66 -3.54
CA GLN A 77 -10.95 -14.93 -2.60
C GLN A 77 -11.47 -15.86 -1.53
N GLY A 78 -11.66 -15.30 -0.35
CA GLY A 78 -12.20 -16.03 0.78
C GLY A 78 -11.15 -16.81 1.56
N PRO A 79 -11.54 -17.42 2.69
CA PRO A 79 -10.57 -18.01 3.61
C PRO A 79 -9.80 -19.21 3.06
N ASN A 80 -10.32 -19.86 2.04
CA ASN A 80 -9.61 -20.99 1.46
C ASN A 80 -8.56 -20.58 0.43
N ALA A 81 -8.44 -19.29 0.17
CA ALA A 81 -7.52 -18.77 -0.82
C ALA A 81 -6.50 -17.81 -0.20
N GLU A 82 -6.27 -17.91 1.10
CA GLU A 82 -5.23 -17.12 1.74
C GLU A 82 -3.84 -17.56 1.28
N ALA A 83 -2.97 -16.60 1.02
CA ALA A 83 -1.55 -16.88 0.91
C ALA A 83 -0.97 -16.93 2.33
N PRO A 84 0.22 -17.50 2.50
CA PRO A 84 0.81 -17.46 3.84
C PRO A 84 1.00 -16.03 4.35
N ALA A 85 0.73 -15.81 5.63
CA ALA A 85 0.86 -14.50 6.25
C ALA A 85 2.32 -14.23 6.62
N THR A 86 3.20 -14.44 5.65
CA THR A 86 4.63 -14.18 5.78
C THR A 86 5.11 -13.48 4.54
N PHE A 87 6.35 -13.01 4.57
CA PHE A 87 6.93 -12.30 3.42
C PHE A 87 7.83 -13.20 2.58
N ASP A 88 7.80 -14.51 2.82
CA ASP A 88 8.70 -15.44 2.15
C ASP A 88 8.47 -15.52 0.64
N ASP A 89 7.26 -15.19 0.21
CA ASP A 89 6.91 -15.22 -1.21
C ASP A 89 7.26 -13.93 -1.93
N PHE A 90 7.78 -12.93 -1.24
CA PHE A 90 8.09 -11.67 -1.89
C PHE A 90 9.29 -11.83 -2.81
N ARG A 91 9.17 -11.34 -4.03
CA ARG A 91 10.28 -11.27 -4.99
C ARG A 91 10.51 -9.81 -5.31
N THR A 92 11.77 -9.39 -5.29
CA THR A 92 12.11 -7.99 -5.54
C THR A 92 11.67 -7.56 -6.93
N PHE A 93 11.15 -6.35 -7.02
CA PHE A 93 10.81 -5.76 -8.31
C PHE A 93 10.89 -4.24 -8.19
N ALA A 94 11.20 -3.59 -9.31
CA ALA A 94 11.20 -2.13 -9.41
C ALA A 94 12.05 -1.45 -8.32
N GLY A 95 13.08 -2.15 -7.84
CA GLY A 95 13.96 -1.61 -6.81
C GLY A 95 13.51 -1.84 -5.39
N TRP A 96 12.27 -2.33 -5.18
CA TRP A 96 11.83 -2.69 -3.84
C TRP A 96 12.42 -4.04 -3.45
N VAL A 97 13.17 -4.06 -2.36
CA VAL A 97 13.82 -5.28 -1.88
C VAL A 97 13.10 -5.89 -0.69
N LYS A 98 12.22 -5.13 -0.06
CA LYS A 98 11.38 -5.64 1.03
C LYS A 98 10.10 -4.83 1.08
N PRO A 99 8.99 -5.45 1.43
CA PRO A 99 7.73 -4.71 1.56
C PRO A 99 7.55 -4.22 2.98
N ALA A 100 6.66 -3.23 3.15
CA ALA A 100 6.24 -2.76 4.46
C ALA A 100 5.01 -3.51 4.95
N VAL A 101 4.15 -3.93 4.02
CA VAL A 101 2.89 -4.62 4.34
C VAL A 101 2.62 -5.64 3.26
N LYS A 102 2.01 -6.75 3.63
CA LYS A 102 1.48 -7.72 2.66
C LYS A 102 0.00 -7.95 2.92
N GLN A 103 -0.81 -7.84 1.89
CA GLN A 103 -2.20 -8.29 1.92
C GLN A 103 -2.22 -9.73 1.45
N PHE A 104 -2.58 -10.63 2.34
CA PHE A 104 -2.51 -12.06 2.06
C PHE A 104 -3.87 -12.71 1.88
N ALA A 105 -4.94 -11.98 2.14
CA ALA A 105 -6.30 -12.51 1.99
C ALA A 105 -7.23 -11.40 1.55
N VAL A 106 -8.16 -11.74 0.65
CA VAL A 106 -9.11 -10.78 0.13
C VAL A 106 -10.53 -11.34 0.21
N ASN A 107 -11.47 -10.46 0.41
CA ASN A 107 -12.91 -10.77 0.40
C ASN A 107 -13.25 -11.91 1.36
N GLU A 108 -12.73 -11.87 2.57
CA GLU A 108 -13.07 -12.85 3.58
C GLU A 108 -14.32 -12.41 4.34
N ALA A 109 -15.21 -13.35 4.54
CA ALA A 109 -16.39 -13.10 5.35
C ALA A 109 -16.06 -13.40 6.81
N LEU A 110 -16.17 -12.38 7.66
CA LEU A 110 -15.88 -12.55 9.08
C LEU A 110 -16.88 -11.73 9.88
N CYS A 111 -17.63 -12.36 10.74
CA CYS A 111 -18.61 -11.69 11.60
C CYS A 111 -19.59 -10.80 10.80
N GLY A 112 -20.03 -11.28 9.64
CA GLY A 112 -20.99 -10.55 8.82
C GLY A 112 -20.40 -9.44 7.98
N LEU A 113 -19.07 -9.28 8.00
CA LEU A 113 -18.40 -8.27 7.20
C LEU A 113 -17.51 -8.95 6.18
N THR A 114 -17.29 -8.26 5.06
CA THR A 114 -16.31 -8.70 4.06
C THR A 114 -15.06 -7.84 4.22
N LEU A 115 -13.91 -8.48 4.40
CA LEU A 115 -12.68 -7.73 4.67
C LEU A 115 -11.48 -8.38 4.00
N ASN A 116 -10.39 -7.64 3.99
CA ASN A 116 -9.09 -8.14 3.56
C ASN A 116 -8.19 -8.25 4.79
N ARG A 117 -7.18 -9.10 4.71
CA ARG A 117 -6.26 -9.29 5.82
C ARG A 117 -4.84 -8.96 5.40
N ASP A 118 -4.14 -8.28 6.29
CA ASP A 118 -2.78 -7.82 6.05
C ASP A 118 -1.85 -8.28 7.14
N VAL A 119 -0.57 -8.47 6.78
CA VAL A 119 0.47 -8.78 7.76
C VAL A 119 1.56 -7.73 7.66
N PHE A 120 2.11 -7.36 8.81
CA PHE A 120 3.20 -6.38 8.93
C PHE A 120 4.42 -7.07 9.51
N PRO A 121 5.62 -6.59 9.21
CA PRO A 121 6.83 -7.14 9.85
C PRO A 121 6.76 -6.95 11.37
N GLN A 122 7.28 -7.93 12.10
CA GLN A 122 7.27 -7.86 13.54
C GLN A 122 8.06 -6.63 13.99
N GLY A 123 7.52 -5.91 14.95
CA GLY A 123 8.15 -4.70 15.46
C GLY A 123 7.65 -3.42 14.81
N THR A 124 6.86 -3.53 13.74
CA THR A 124 6.27 -2.35 13.13
C THR A 124 5.10 -1.88 13.98
N LYS A 125 5.12 -0.61 14.36
CA LYS A 125 3.99 -0.05 15.09
C LYS A 125 3.07 0.65 14.12
N SER A 126 1.80 0.40 14.25
CA SER A 126 0.84 1.16 13.44
C SER A 126 0.62 2.51 14.11
N ALA A 127 0.28 3.50 13.33
CA ALA A 127 0.03 4.82 13.89
C ALA A 127 -1.15 4.83 14.84
N ALA A 128 -2.04 3.88 14.71
CA ALA A 128 -3.19 3.79 15.60
C ALA A 128 -2.81 3.34 17.00
N ALA A 129 -1.64 2.74 17.16
CA ALA A 129 -1.23 2.27 18.47
C ALA A 129 -0.45 3.31 19.26
N GLU A 130 -0.16 4.46 18.64
CA GLU A 130 0.54 5.45 19.37
C GLU A 130 -0.35 6.52 19.78
N ASP A 131 -1.09 6.45 20.86
CA ASP A 131 -1.98 7.29 21.04
C ASP A 131 -2.02 7.99 22.21
N ASN A 132 -2.71 8.75 22.45
CA ASN A 132 -3.18 9.40 23.61
C ASN A 132 -2.51 10.67 24.07
N ILE A 133 -1.57 11.24 23.33
CA ILE A 133 -1.03 12.50 23.77
C ILE A 133 -1.82 13.65 23.17
N ASP A 134 -2.33 13.49 21.96
CA ASP A 134 -3.18 14.51 21.35
C ASP A 134 -4.53 13.91 21.08
N LYS A 135 -5.57 14.61 21.45
CA LYS A 135 -6.94 14.12 21.24
C LYS A 135 -7.37 14.16 19.78
N LYS A 136 -6.46 14.40 18.84
CA LYS A 136 -6.79 14.40 17.44
C LYS A 136 -6.76 12.99 16.87
N LEU A 137 -7.77 12.64 16.11
CA LEU A 137 -7.79 11.35 15.42
C LEU A 137 -6.68 11.30 14.38
N THR A 138 -5.85 10.28 14.42
CA THR A 138 -4.80 10.07 13.44
C THR A 138 -5.18 8.91 12.53
N VAL A 139 -5.07 9.12 11.24
CA VAL A 139 -5.40 8.12 10.25
C VAL A 139 -4.17 7.82 9.42
N GLY A 140 -3.81 6.55 9.38
CA GLY A 140 -2.69 6.07 8.57
C GLY A 140 -1.35 6.30 9.25
N GLY A 141 -0.35 5.76 8.63
CA GLY A 141 1.02 5.98 9.06
C GLY A 141 1.67 4.80 9.74
N PHE A 142 2.96 4.70 9.51
CA PHE A 142 3.84 3.77 10.22
C PHE A 142 5.04 4.57 10.69
N ILE A 143 5.62 4.08 11.75
CA ILE A 143 6.79 4.72 12.30
C ILE A 143 8.02 3.94 11.92
#